data_1ca0ee7656da7be35b64a2e2cef2e4bb
#
_entry.id   1ca0ee7656da7be35b64a2e2cef2e4bb
#
_cell.length_a   1.000
_cell.length_b   1.000
_cell.length_c   1.000
_cell.angle_alpha   90.00
_cell.angle_beta   90.00
_cell.angle_gamma   90.00
#
_symmetry.space_group_name_H-M   'P 1'
#
loop_
_entity.id
_entity.type
_entity.pdbx_description
1 polymer ?
#
loop_
_entity_poly.entity_id
_entity_poly.type
_entity_poly.pdbx_seq_one_letter_code
_entity_poly.pdbx_strand_id
1 'polypeptide(L)'
;MAEITITRALSELGTIGDRIDKAISGGKFVAVVKGDNRKPAEACYSTEADLFNAMQSSFDSVESLIARETLLKSAVLLSNAVTKVTIANKEMTVAEAIHMKTVAEHKKRFLVSLKNQLSMASKLAHEINKELEDKIERALASIYSAGKEAPSQDQRNNVATPLKREHEARIVSSKTDLQEFIRKFESDLNDFLTECDYALSEVNCKTVIEV
;
A
#
# COMPACT_ATOMS: atom_id res chain seq x y z
N MET A 1 -31.36 17.35 8.23
CA MET A 1 -30.09 16.65 7.92
C MET A 1 -28.99 17.70 7.98
N ALA A 2 -27.86 17.41 8.61
CA ALA A 2 -26.76 18.35 8.72
C ALA A 2 -25.80 18.16 7.55
N GLU A 3 -25.32 19.26 6.97
CA GLU A 3 -24.30 19.22 5.93
C GLU A 3 -22.90 19.22 6.58
N ILE A 4 -22.07 18.28 6.17
CA ILE A 4 -20.67 18.20 6.61
C ILE A 4 -19.75 17.88 5.43
N THR A 5 -18.49 18.29 5.51
CA THR A 5 -17.50 17.91 4.49
C THR A 5 -17.08 16.45 4.65
N ILE A 6 -16.63 15.83 3.55
CA ILE A 6 -16.06 14.46 3.58
C ILE A 6 -14.91 14.38 4.58
N THR A 7 -14.04 15.37 4.64
CA THR A 7 -12.95 15.42 5.64
C THR A 7 -13.45 15.31 7.06
N ARG A 8 -14.54 16.04 7.40
CA ARG A 8 -15.14 15.98 8.72
C ARG A 8 -15.80 14.62 8.99
N ALA A 9 -16.50 14.06 8.00
CA ALA A 9 -17.09 12.73 8.08
C ALA A 9 -16.03 11.65 8.34
N LEU A 10 -14.91 11.68 7.61
CA LEU A 10 -13.78 10.76 7.80
C LEU A 10 -13.13 10.90 9.18
N SER A 11 -12.98 12.13 9.68
CA SER A 11 -12.48 12.37 11.04
C SER A 11 -13.41 11.79 12.11
N GLU A 12 -14.73 11.96 11.96
CA GLU A 12 -15.73 11.39 12.87
C GLU A 12 -15.71 9.85 12.80
N LEU A 13 -15.63 9.26 11.58
CA LEU A 13 -15.51 7.82 11.38
C LEU A 13 -14.24 7.23 12.01
N GLY A 14 -13.13 7.98 12.03
CA GLY A 14 -11.89 7.56 12.66
C GLY A 14 -11.97 7.41 14.19
N THR A 15 -12.97 8.01 14.83
CA THR A 15 -13.14 7.99 16.30
C THR A 15 -14.41 7.29 16.77
N ILE A 16 -15.39 7.08 15.87
CA ILE A 16 -16.70 6.55 16.26
C ILE A 16 -16.62 5.10 16.74
N GLY A 17 -15.73 4.29 16.17
CA GLY A 17 -15.49 2.91 16.62
C GLY A 17 -15.08 2.84 18.09
N ASP A 18 -14.08 3.64 18.49
CA ASP A 18 -13.64 3.71 19.89
C ASP A 18 -14.76 4.18 20.82
N ARG A 19 -15.64 5.08 20.35
CA ARG A 19 -16.80 5.55 21.13
C ARG A 19 -17.84 4.46 21.30
N ILE A 20 -18.09 3.65 20.25
CA ILE A 20 -18.98 2.47 20.30
C ILE A 20 -18.43 1.45 21.32
N ASP A 21 -17.14 1.12 21.22
CA ASP A 21 -16.49 0.16 22.14
C ASP A 21 -16.56 0.62 23.59
N LYS A 22 -16.34 1.92 23.85
CA LYS A 22 -16.51 2.51 25.17
C LYS A 22 -17.96 2.47 25.66
N ALA A 23 -18.92 2.75 24.80
CA ALA A 23 -20.35 2.69 25.14
C ALA A 23 -20.78 1.25 25.46
N ILE A 24 -20.28 0.26 24.69
CA ILE A 24 -20.55 -1.15 24.95
C ILE A 24 -19.91 -1.62 26.26
N SER A 25 -18.63 -1.33 26.47
CA SER A 25 -17.91 -1.79 27.67
C SER A 25 -18.33 -1.09 28.95
N GLY A 26 -18.75 0.17 28.86
CA GLY A 26 -19.23 0.95 30.01
C GLY A 26 -20.74 0.89 30.21
N GLY A 27 -21.49 0.36 29.27
CA GLY A 27 -22.95 0.32 29.31
C GLY A 27 -23.50 -0.75 30.24
N LYS A 28 -24.69 -0.46 30.78
CA LYS A 28 -25.46 -1.41 31.55
C LYS A 28 -26.63 -1.92 30.70
N PHE A 29 -26.62 -3.21 30.33
CA PHE A 29 -27.61 -3.78 29.41
C PHE A 29 -28.53 -4.82 30.09
N VAL A 30 -28.04 -5.49 31.13
CA VAL A 30 -28.77 -6.51 31.85
C VAL A 30 -28.51 -6.34 33.34
N ALA A 31 -29.53 -6.55 34.16
CA ALA A 31 -29.43 -6.42 35.60
C ALA A 31 -30.33 -7.41 36.33
N VAL A 32 -30.12 -7.54 37.62
CA VAL A 32 -30.90 -8.42 38.51
C VAL A 32 -31.66 -7.59 39.52
N VAL A 33 -32.94 -7.94 39.72
CA VAL A 33 -33.78 -7.41 40.81
C VAL A 33 -34.11 -8.53 41.82
N LYS A 34 -34.38 -8.18 43.07
CA LYS A 34 -34.64 -9.11 44.19
C LYS A 34 -36.06 -8.95 44.74
N GLY A 35 -36.67 -10.08 45.01
CA GLY A 35 -37.97 -10.17 45.72
C GLY A 35 -39.14 -9.57 44.95
N ASP A 36 -40.32 -9.65 45.55
CA ASP A 36 -41.57 -9.17 44.95
C ASP A 36 -41.57 -7.63 44.77
N ASN A 37 -40.79 -6.93 45.57
CA ASN A 37 -40.61 -5.46 45.44
C ASN A 37 -39.64 -5.04 44.36
N ARG A 38 -39.08 -6.02 43.60
CA ARG A 38 -38.18 -5.81 42.46
C ARG A 38 -37.03 -4.82 42.74
N LYS A 39 -36.46 -4.92 43.97
CA LYS A 39 -35.38 -4.05 44.38
C LYS A 39 -34.10 -4.37 43.58
N PRO A 40 -33.41 -3.39 42.99
CA PRO A 40 -32.14 -3.65 42.31
C PRO A 40 -31.14 -4.37 43.20
N ALA A 41 -30.46 -5.36 42.63
CA ALA A 41 -29.39 -6.10 43.32
C ALA A 41 -28.14 -5.26 43.53
N GLU A 42 -27.96 -4.26 42.69
CA GLU A 42 -26.84 -3.34 42.71
C GLU A 42 -27.16 -2.10 43.54
N ALA A 43 -26.25 -1.76 44.46
CA ALA A 43 -26.48 -0.70 45.46
C ALA A 43 -26.48 0.73 44.85
N CYS A 44 -25.97 0.88 43.64
CA CYS A 44 -25.91 2.17 42.94
C CYS A 44 -27.27 2.64 42.38
N TYR A 45 -28.27 1.75 42.31
CA TYR A 45 -29.61 2.08 41.86
C TYR A 45 -30.61 2.01 43.02
N SER A 46 -31.36 3.08 43.23
CA SER A 46 -32.32 3.15 44.33
C SER A 46 -33.63 2.44 44.01
N THR A 47 -34.08 2.51 42.76
CA THR A 47 -35.35 1.95 42.31
C THR A 47 -35.15 1.13 41.03
N GLU A 48 -36.11 0.24 40.73
CA GLU A 48 -36.16 -0.48 39.46
C GLU A 48 -36.23 0.49 38.25
N ALA A 49 -36.97 1.58 38.41
CA ALA A 49 -37.11 2.58 37.36
C ALA A 49 -35.75 3.25 37.03
N ASP A 50 -34.95 3.58 38.06
CA ASP A 50 -33.60 4.14 37.84
C ASP A 50 -32.70 3.14 37.07
N LEU A 51 -32.77 1.86 37.45
CA LEU A 51 -32.02 0.81 36.80
C LEU A 51 -32.47 0.63 35.35
N PHE A 52 -33.78 0.61 35.07
CA PHE A 52 -34.33 0.50 33.72
C PHE A 52 -33.93 1.70 32.86
N ASN A 53 -34.01 2.92 33.36
CA ASN A 53 -33.60 4.14 32.66
C ASN A 53 -32.11 4.11 32.32
N ALA A 54 -31.26 3.61 33.22
CA ALA A 54 -29.83 3.47 32.96
C ALA A 54 -29.54 2.44 31.84
N MET A 55 -30.25 1.30 31.85
CA MET A 55 -30.14 0.29 30.79
C MET A 55 -30.63 0.85 29.45
N GLN A 56 -31.81 1.50 29.44
CA GLN A 56 -32.35 2.11 28.21
C GLN A 56 -31.38 3.16 27.64
N SER A 57 -30.85 4.05 28.49
CA SER A 57 -29.86 5.04 28.06
C SER A 57 -28.60 4.40 27.47
N SER A 58 -28.17 3.25 28.04
CA SER A 58 -27.03 2.52 27.50
C SER A 58 -27.32 1.91 26.10
N PHE A 59 -28.51 1.32 25.92
CA PHE A 59 -28.97 0.82 24.62
C PHE A 59 -29.06 1.96 23.61
N ASP A 60 -29.77 3.06 23.95
CA ASP A 60 -29.97 4.20 23.06
C ASP A 60 -28.62 4.82 22.63
N SER A 61 -27.66 4.89 23.55
CA SER A 61 -26.30 5.38 23.26
C SER A 61 -25.59 4.52 22.23
N VAL A 62 -25.59 3.19 22.41
CA VAL A 62 -24.93 2.27 21.47
C VAL A 62 -25.63 2.27 20.13
N GLU A 63 -26.97 2.17 20.11
CA GLU A 63 -27.76 2.16 18.87
C GLU A 63 -27.59 3.46 18.07
N SER A 64 -27.61 4.61 18.74
CA SER A 64 -27.42 5.90 18.08
C SER A 64 -26.03 6.07 17.47
N LEU A 65 -24.98 5.56 18.14
CA LEU A 65 -23.62 5.58 17.60
C LEU A 65 -23.47 4.66 16.40
N ILE A 66 -24.03 3.45 16.44
CA ILE A 66 -24.02 2.50 15.31
C ILE A 66 -24.80 3.06 14.11
N ALA A 67 -25.98 3.65 14.36
CA ALA A 67 -26.77 4.29 13.32
C ALA A 67 -26.00 5.48 12.69
N ARG A 68 -25.32 6.27 13.50
CA ARG A 68 -24.49 7.38 13.02
C ARG A 68 -23.31 6.90 12.17
N GLU A 69 -22.63 5.84 12.61
CA GLU A 69 -21.54 5.24 11.83
C GLU A 69 -22.05 4.75 10.47
N THR A 70 -23.17 4.05 10.46
CA THR A 70 -23.79 3.50 9.24
C THR A 70 -24.16 4.61 8.28
N LEU A 71 -24.78 5.68 8.77
CA LEU A 71 -25.17 6.83 7.98
C LEU A 71 -23.96 7.53 7.34
N LEU A 72 -22.93 7.80 8.14
CA LEU A 72 -21.68 8.42 7.66
C LEU A 72 -20.98 7.57 6.60
N LYS A 73 -20.81 6.26 6.85
CA LYS A 73 -20.19 5.34 5.90
C LYS A 73 -20.95 5.28 4.58
N SER A 74 -22.29 5.19 4.65
CA SER A 74 -23.13 5.14 3.45
C SER A 74 -23.04 6.41 2.63
N ALA A 75 -23.11 7.59 3.30
CA ALA A 75 -23.01 8.88 2.62
C ALA A 75 -21.62 9.09 1.98
N VAL A 76 -20.53 8.70 2.66
CA VAL A 76 -19.17 8.76 2.09
C VAL A 76 -19.02 7.82 0.91
N LEU A 77 -19.52 6.57 0.99
CA LEU A 77 -19.47 5.61 -0.12
C LEU A 77 -20.23 6.11 -1.35
N LEU A 78 -21.44 6.64 -1.16
CA LEU A 78 -22.22 7.21 -2.25
C LEU A 78 -21.51 8.41 -2.89
N SER A 79 -20.98 9.31 -2.08
CA SER A 79 -20.22 10.46 -2.56
C SER A 79 -18.98 10.02 -3.35
N ASN A 80 -18.19 9.07 -2.85
CA ASN A 80 -17.01 8.57 -3.54
C ASN A 80 -17.32 7.90 -4.88
N ALA A 81 -18.51 7.29 -5.02
CA ALA A 81 -18.93 6.63 -6.25
C ALA A 81 -19.31 7.62 -7.36
N VAL A 82 -19.75 8.83 -7.01
CA VAL A 82 -20.23 9.81 -7.99
C VAL A 82 -19.29 11.00 -8.20
N THR A 83 -18.49 11.34 -7.17
CA THR A 83 -17.56 12.46 -7.25
C THR A 83 -16.36 12.12 -8.13
N LYS A 84 -16.08 12.98 -9.12
CA LYS A 84 -15.01 12.80 -10.08
C LYS A 84 -13.77 13.59 -9.69
N VAL A 85 -12.62 13.01 -9.99
CA VAL A 85 -11.28 13.61 -9.84
C VAL A 85 -10.47 13.39 -11.10
N THR A 86 -9.53 14.30 -11.38
CA THR A 86 -8.58 14.14 -12.48
C THR A 86 -7.20 13.87 -11.89
N ILE A 87 -6.61 12.72 -12.23
CA ILE A 87 -5.30 12.28 -11.76
C ILE A 87 -4.51 11.81 -12.99
N ALA A 88 -3.30 12.33 -13.17
CA ALA A 88 -2.43 12.04 -14.32
C ALA A 88 -3.18 12.21 -15.68
N ASN A 89 -3.93 13.29 -15.82
CA ASN A 89 -4.78 13.62 -16.98
C ASN A 89 -5.89 12.60 -17.29
N LYS A 90 -6.28 11.77 -16.33
CA LYS A 90 -7.41 10.83 -16.45
C LYS A 90 -8.49 11.21 -15.45
N GLU A 91 -9.72 11.36 -15.97
CA GLU A 91 -10.91 11.53 -15.14
C GLU A 91 -11.36 10.16 -14.62
N MET A 92 -11.59 10.08 -13.31
CA MET A 92 -12.10 8.88 -12.64
C MET A 92 -12.91 9.28 -11.41
N THR A 93 -13.66 8.35 -10.84
CA THR A 93 -14.34 8.59 -9.56
C THR A 93 -13.37 8.52 -8.39
N VAL A 94 -13.72 9.14 -7.25
CA VAL A 94 -12.96 9.02 -6.01
C VAL A 94 -12.80 7.55 -5.59
N ALA A 95 -13.86 6.74 -5.76
CA ALA A 95 -13.81 5.31 -5.48
C ALA A 95 -12.78 4.57 -6.36
N GLU A 96 -12.74 4.88 -7.66
CA GLU A 96 -11.72 4.33 -8.58
C GLU A 96 -10.30 4.77 -8.18
N ALA A 97 -10.12 6.04 -7.82
CA ALA A 97 -8.82 6.56 -7.38
C ALA A 97 -8.31 5.83 -6.12
N ILE A 98 -9.18 5.61 -5.14
CA ILE A 98 -8.86 4.83 -3.92
C ILE A 98 -8.48 3.39 -4.28
N HIS A 99 -9.24 2.74 -5.19
CA HIS A 99 -8.90 1.40 -5.67
C HIS A 99 -7.55 1.37 -6.39
N MET A 100 -7.29 2.33 -7.28
CA MET A 100 -6.02 2.45 -7.99
C MET A 100 -4.83 2.67 -7.04
N LYS A 101 -5.03 3.35 -5.92
CA LYS A 101 -4.03 3.46 -4.85
C LYS A 101 -3.70 2.11 -4.22
N THR A 102 -4.69 1.25 -4.01
CA THR A 102 -4.46 -0.15 -3.57
C THR A 102 -3.68 -0.95 -4.62
N VAL A 103 -4.02 -0.80 -5.91
CA VAL A 103 -3.28 -1.42 -7.02
C VAL A 103 -1.84 -0.92 -7.08
N ALA A 104 -1.58 0.34 -6.75
CA ALA A 104 -0.25 0.92 -6.70
C ALA A 104 0.68 0.21 -5.70
N GLU A 105 0.16 -0.31 -4.58
CA GLU A 105 0.93 -1.12 -3.64
C GLU A 105 1.41 -2.46 -4.25
N HIS A 106 0.62 -3.07 -5.13
CA HIS A 106 1.07 -4.24 -5.89
C HIS A 106 2.17 -3.87 -6.90
N LYS A 107 2.03 -2.72 -7.57
CA LYS A 107 3.04 -2.19 -8.50
C LYS A 107 4.36 -1.88 -7.78
N LYS A 108 4.32 -1.32 -6.57
CA LYS A 108 5.53 -1.10 -5.74
C LYS A 108 6.26 -2.41 -5.44
N ARG A 109 5.51 -3.43 -5.01
CA ARG A 109 6.11 -4.76 -4.73
C ARG A 109 6.73 -5.37 -5.97
N PHE A 110 6.07 -5.24 -7.11
CA PHE A 110 6.61 -5.69 -8.39
C PHE A 110 7.90 -4.95 -8.76
N LEU A 111 7.93 -3.62 -8.60
CA LEU A 111 9.12 -2.79 -8.84
C LEU A 111 10.30 -3.21 -7.96
N VAL A 112 10.06 -3.45 -6.67
CA VAL A 112 11.10 -3.95 -5.75
C VAL A 112 11.64 -5.30 -6.22
N SER A 113 10.78 -6.23 -6.64
CA SER A 113 11.19 -7.53 -7.16
C SER A 113 12.04 -7.39 -8.43
N LEU A 114 11.64 -6.53 -9.37
CA LEU A 114 12.40 -6.26 -10.60
C LEU A 114 13.79 -5.70 -10.30
N LYS A 115 13.89 -4.71 -9.40
CA LYS A 115 15.17 -4.12 -8.99
C LYS A 115 16.09 -5.15 -8.34
N ASN A 116 15.55 -6.00 -7.47
CA ASN A 116 16.32 -7.05 -6.81
C ASN A 116 16.82 -8.09 -7.82
N GLN A 117 15.97 -8.57 -8.72
CA GLN A 117 16.36 -9.54 -9.76
C GLN A 117 17.41 -8.95 -10.70
N LEU A 118 17.26 -7.69 -11.13
CA LEU A 118 18.26 -7.02 -11.97
C LEU A 118 19.60 -6.91 -11.24
N SER A 119 19.59 -6.53 -9.96
CA SER A 119 20.80 -6.44 -9.14
C SER A 119 21.50 -7.80 -9.01
N MET A 120 20.74 -8.87 -8.73
CA MET A 120 21.28 -10.23 -8.63
C MET A 120 21.87 -10.72 -9.96
N ALA A 121 21.12 -10.50 -11.07
CA ALA A 121 21.59 -10.86 -12.41
C ALA A 121 22.87 -10.09 -12.80
N SER A 122 22.93 -8.79 -12.43
CA SER A 122 24.12 -7.96 -12.69
C SER A 122 25.36 -8.46 -11.93
N LYS A 123 25.19 -8.84 -10.66
CA LYS A 123 26.29 -9.42 -9.86
C LYS A 123 26.77 -10.74 -10.46
N LEU A 124 25.83 -11.64 -10.77
CA LEU A 124 26.16 -12.94 -11.34
C LEU A 124 26.87 -12.79 -12.70
N ALA A 125 26.36 -11.93 -13.58
CA ALA A 125 27.00 -11.67 -14.88
C ALA A 125 28.41 -11.08 -14.71
N HIS A 126 28.60 -10.18 -13.75
CA HIS A 126 29.89 -9.61 -13.43
C HIS A 126 30.89 -10.68 -12.95
N GLU A 127 30.49 -11.56 -12.05
CA GLU A 127 31.32 -12.66 -11.52
C GLU A 127 31.74 -13.62 -12.64
N ILE A 128 30.78 -14.06 -13.48
CA ILE A 128 31.05 -14.95 -14.61
C ILE A 128 32.02 -14.29 -15.60
N ASN A 129 31.78 -13.03 -15.94
CA ASN A 129 32.64 -12.30 -16.89
C ASN A 129 34.03 -12.02 -16.31
N LYS A 130 34.16 -11.81 -15.01
CA LYS A 130 35.46 -11.71 -14.33
C LYS A 130 36.22 -13.02 -14.42
N GLU A 131 35.59 -14.15 -14.12
CA GLU A 131 36.21 -15.47 -14.26
C GLU A 131 36.62 -15.78 -15.71
N LEU A 132 35.82 -15.31 -16.68
CA LEU A 132 36.15 -15.44 -18.09
C LEU A 132 37.41 -14.63 -18.46
N GLU A 133 37.53 -13.38 -18.00
CA GLU A 133 38.74 -12.58 -18.22
C GLU A 133 39.97 -13.23 -17.58
N ASP A 134 39.86 -13.81 -16.39
CA ASP A 134 40.94 -14.57 -15.72
C ASP A 134 41.32 -15.84 -16.54
N LYS A 135 40.36 -16.51 -17.20
CA LYS A 135 40.61 -17.62 -18.11
C LYS A 135 41.35 -17.18 -19.37
N ILE A 136 40.93 -16.05 -19.96
CA ILE A 136 41.59 -15.47 -21.15
C ILE A 136 43.04 -15.12 -20.84
N GLU A 137 43.31 -14.44 -19.70
CA GLU A 137 44.66 -14.07 -19.29
C GLU A 137 45.57 -15.32 -19.07
N ARG A 138 45.02 -16.36 -18.42
CA ARG A 138 45.72 -17.63 -18.25
C ARG A 138 46.02 -18.33 -19.56
N ALA A 139 45.09 -18.35 -20.51
CA ALA A 139 45.27 -18.91 -21.83
C ALA A 139 46.33 -18.14 -22.64
N LEU A 140 46.31 -16.80 -22.57
CA LEU A 140 47.32 -15.94 -23.19
C LEU A 140 48.70 -16.20 -22.60
N ALA A 141 48.83 -16.28 -21.29
CA ALA A 141 50.07 -16.59 -20.62
C ALA A 141 50.62 -17.97 -21.01
N SER A 142 49.75 -18.98 -21.16
CA SER A 142 50.16 -20.33 -21.57
C SER A 142 50.67 -20.39 -23.02
N ILE A 143 50.01 -19.63 -23.93
CA ILE A 143 50.36 -19.66 -25.35
C ILE A 143 51.58 -18.81 -25.69
N TYR A 144 51.75 -17.66 -24.99
CA TYR A 144 52.76 -16.67 -25.32
C TYR A 144 53.85 -16.50 -24.23
N SER A 145 53.90 -17.39 -23.22
CA SER A 145 54.85 -17.33 -22.12
C SER A 145 56.34 -17.44 -22.55
N ALA A 146 56.65 -17.81 -23.76
CA ALA A 146 58.02 -17.93 -24.28
C ALA A 146 58.57 -16.66 -24.94
N GLY A 147 57.76 -15.59 -25.13
CA GLY A 147 58.15 -14.33 -25.75
C GLY A 147 58.45 -13.23 -24.70
N LYS A 148 59.46 -12.38 -24.99
CA LYS A 148 59.77 -11.20 -24.15
C LYS A 148 58.81 -10.03 -24.33
N GLU A 149 57.89 -10.10 -25.32
CA GLU A 149 56.95 -9.01 -25.65
C GLU A 149 55.52 -9.42 -25.25
N ALA A 150 54.74 -8.44 -24.81
CA ALA A 150 53.30 -8.63 -24.52
C ALA A 150 52.56 -9.07 -25.79
N PRO A 151 51.52 -9.95 -25.71
CA PRO A 151 50.73 -10.37 -26.85
C PRO A 151 50.14 -9.18 -27.60
N SER A 152 50.23 -9.19 -28.94
CA SER A 152 49.58 -8.16 -29.77
C SER A 152 48.05 -8.21 -29.63
N GLN A 153 47.35 -7.14 -30.02
CA GLN A 153 45.90 -7.08 -29.96
C GLN A 153 45.22 -8.20 -30.79
N ASP A 154 45.79 -8.55 -31.96
CA ASP A 154 45.28 -9.63 -32.79
C ASP A 154 45.46 -10.99 -32.14
N GLN A 155 46.56 -11.22 -31.47
CA GLN A 155 46.83 -12.43 -30.69
C GLN A 155 45.87 -12.55 -29.49
N ARG A 156 45.60 -11.43 -28.81
CA ARG A 156 44.59 -11.37 -27.75
C ARG A 156 43.19 -11.70 -28.27
N ASN A 157 42.79 -11.09 -29.38
CA ASN A 157 41.47 -11.31 -29.97
C ASN A 157 41.30 -12.77 -30.45
N ASN A 158 42.34 -13.40 -30.99
CA ASN A 158 42.27 -14.80 -31.40
C ASN A 158 42.00 -15.78 -30.26
N VAL A 159 42.44 -15.48 -29.06
CA VAL A 159 42.17 -16.28 -27.83
C VAL A 159 40.84 -15.86 -27.21
N ALA A 160 40.60 -14.55 -27.06
CA ALA A 160 39.45 -14.01 -26.34
C ALA A 160 38.13 -14.26 -27.09
N THR A 161 38.08 -14.11 -28.44
CA THR A 161 36.84 -14.16 -29.20
C THR A 161 36.11 -15.51 -29.08
N PRO A 162 36.77 -16.67 -29.23
CA PRO A 162 36.10 -17.96 -29.04
C PRO A 162 35.58 -18.13 -27.61
N LEU A 163 36.41 -17.78 -26.61
CA LEU A 163 36.05 -17.92 -25.20
C LEU A 163 34.88 -17.00 -24.80
N LYS A 164 34.88 -15.74 -25.29
CA LYS A 164 33.75 -14.82 -25.09
C LYS A 164 32.49 -15.31 -25.75
N ARG A 165 32.58 -15.83 -26.97
CA ARG A 165 31.41 -16.35 -27.68
C ARG A 165 30.73 -17.50 -26.92
N GLU A 166 31.50 -18.34 -26.24
CA GLU A 166 31.00 -19.52 -25.54
C GLU A 166 30.58 -19.21 -24.09
N HIS A 167 31.28 -18.30 -23.40
CA HIS A 167 31.17 -18.15 -21.94
C HIS A 167 30.75 -16.75 -21.44
N GLU A 168 30.63 -15.74 -22.33
CA GLU A 168 30.27 -14.39 -21.89
C GLU A 168 28.83 -14.34 -21.36
N ALA A 169 28.71 -13.94 -20.12
CA ALA A 169 27.40 -13.77 -19.48
C ALA A 169 26.75 -12.45 -19.91
N ARG A 170 25.47 -12.54 -20.25
CA ARG A 170 24.63 -11.39 -20.62
C ARG A 170 23.32 -11.44 -19.85
N ILE A 171 22.87 -10.28 -19.40
CA ILE A 171 21.57 -10.16 -18.76
C ILE A 171 20.51 -10.19 -19.86
N VAL A 172 19.50 -11.06 -19.71
CA VAL A 172 18.39 -11.18 -20.64
C VAL A 172 17.07 -10.80 -19.94
N SER A 173 16.21 -10.15 -20.67
CA SER A 173 14.88 -9.77 -20.21
C SER A 173 13.91 -9.79 -21.40
N SER A 174 12.62 -9.97 -21.11
CA SER A 174 11.56 -9.78 -22.12
C SER A 174 11.37 -8.31 -22.52
N LYS A 175 11.94 -7.38 -21.76
CA LYS A 175 11.98 -5.94 -22.07
C LYS A 175 13.34 -5.60 -22.68
N THR A 176 13.34 -4.93 -23.82
CA THR A 176 14.56 -4.58 -24.57
C THR A 176 15.50 -3.71 -23.74
N ASP A 177 14.96 -2.75 -23.00
CA ASP A 177 15.69 -1.93 -22.02
C ASP A 177 14.97 -2.04 -20.67
N LEU A 178 15.42 -2.99 -19.85
CA LEU A 178 14.83 -3.21 -18.54
C LEU A 178 15.11 -2.07 -17.57
N GLN A 179 16.27 -1.40 -17.66
CA GLN A 179 16.63 -0.30 -16.76
C GLN A 179 15.75 0.91 -17.04
N GLU A 180 15.58 1.28 -18.30
CA GLU A 180 14.69 2.37 -18.71
C GLU A 180 13.23 2.07 -18.35
N PHE A 181 12.79 0.82 -18.54
CA PHE A 181 11.47 0.37 -18.12
C PHE A 181 11.26 0.55 -16.61
N ILE A 182 12.22 0.12 -15.78
CA ILE A 182 12.15 0.28 -14.31
C ILE A 182 12.08 1.75 -13.92
N ARG A 183 12.94 2.59 -14.51
CA ARG A 183 12.99 4.03 -14.24
C ARG A 183 11.66 4.72 -14.56
N LYS A 184 11.12 4.45 -15.75
CA LYS A 184 9.83 5.02 -16.17
C LYS A 184 8.69 4.54 -15.31
N PHE A 185 8.64 3.22 -15.03
CA PHE A 185 7.60 2.61 -14.20
C PHE A 185 7.60 3.19 -12.78
N GLU A 186 8.79 3.46 -12.21
CA GLU A 186 8.92 4.09 -10.89
C GLU A 186 8.45 5.55 -10.91
N SER A 187 8.84 6.32 -11.93
CA SER A 187 8.40 7.71 -12.09
C SER A 187 6.88 7.80 -12.22
N ASP A 188 6.31 7.05 -13.17
CA ASP A 188 4.85 7.04 -13.41
C ASP A 188 4.06 6.65 -12.15
N LEU A 189 4.59 5.70 -11.36
CA LEU A 189 3.96 5.26 -10.12
C LEU A 189 4.02 6.32 -9.01
N ASN A 190 5.17 7.00 -8.85
CA ASN A 190 5.34 8.05 -7.85
C ASN A 190 4.51 9.29 -8.20
N ASP A 191 4.50 9.69 -9.47
CA ASP A 191 3.71 10.82 -9.97
C ASP A 191 2.22 10.56 -9.73
N PHE A 192 1.72 9.36 -10.09
CA PHE A 192 0.34 8.98 -9.81
C PHE A 192 0.00 9.04 -8.32
N LEU A 193 0.84 8.49 -7.44
CA LEU A 193 0.56 8.49 -6.00
C LEU A 193 0.54 9.89 -5.41
N THR A 194 1.47 10.74 -5.81
CA THR A 194 1.54 12.13 -5.36
C THR A 194 0.31 12.92 -5.80
N GLU A 195 -0.05 12.86 -7.09
CA GLU A 195 -1.23 13.54 -7.61
C GLU A 195 -2.53 12.99 -6.99
N CYS A 196 -2.60 11.67 -6.77
CA CYS A 196 -3.75 11.02 -6.14
C CYS A 196 -3.99 11.55 -4.73
N ASP A 197 -2.93 11.66 -3.92
CA ASP A 197 -3.04 12.15 -2.54
C ASP A 197 -3.50 13.62 -2.50
N TYR A 198 -2.98 14.46 -3.38
CA TYR A 198 -3.41 15.87 -3.51
C TYR A 198 -4.87 15.97 -3.98
N ALA A 199 -5.24 15.28 -5.05
CA ALA A 199 -6.60 15.34 -5.61
C ALA A 199 -7.65 14.83 -4.61
N LEU A 200 -7.38 13.70 -3.94
CA LEU A 200 -8.29 13.16 -2.92
C LEU A 200 -8.43 14.10 -1.71
N SER A 201 -7.32 14.70 -1.25
CA SER A 201 -7.36 15.66 -0.14
C SER A 201 -8.16 16.91 -0.50
N GLU A 202 -7.94 17.48 -1.68
CA GLU A 202 -8.64 18.65 -2.16
C GLU A 202 -10.15 18.41 -2.30
N VAL A 203 -10.53 17.29 -2.94
CA VAL A 203 -11.94 16.93 -3.13
C VAL A 203 -12.64 16.66 -1.79
N ASN A 204 -11.99 15.94 -0.87
CA ASN A 204 -12.57 15.68 0.45
C ASN A 204 -12.84 16.95 1.27
N CYS A 205 -12.03 18.00 1.08
CA CYS A 205 -12.25 19.29 1.73
C CYS A 205 -13.43 20.09 1.12
N LYS A 206 -13.66 19.92 -0.19
CA LYS A 206 -14.69 20.68 -0.93
C LYS A 206 -16.04 19.98 -1.00
N THR A 207 -16.04 18.65 -1.01
CA THR A 207 -17.29 17.89 -1.14
C THR A 207 -18.06 17.84 0.17
N VAL A 208 -19.32 18.19 0.10
CA VAL A 208 -20.27 18.20 1.22
C VAL A 208 -21.25 17.05 1.04
N ILE A 209 -21.58 16.38 2.14
CA ILE A 209 -22.57 15.32 2.24
C ILE A 209 -23.62 15.66 3.27
N GLU A 210 -24.84 15.19 3.05
CA GLU A 210 -25.96 15.29 4.00
C GLU A 210 -25.98 14.07 4.91
N VAL A 211 -26.04 14.30 6.24
CA VAL A 211 -26.02 13.26 7.28
C VAL A 211 -26.87 13.62 8.50
#